data_5759dba0f1892f477a65e02c49583ae2
#
_entry.id   5759dba0f1892f477a65e02c49583ae2
#
_cell.length_a   1.000
_cell.length_b   1.000
_cell.length_c   1.000
_cell.angle_alpha   90.00
_cell.angle_beta   90.00
_cell.angle_gamma   90.00
#
_symmetry.space_group_name_H-M   'P 1'
#
loop_
_entity.id
_entity.type
_entity.pdbx_description
1 polymer ?
#
loop_
_entity_poly.entity_id
_entity_poly.type
_entity_poly.pdbx_seq_one_letter_code
_entity_poly.pdbx_strand_id
1 'polypeptide(L)'
;GPSPKTEIRQHGNYYPACNGKCKPILEWMLEGIDVDDKDCNRTDNKTQLALSERLQILYEDDYLAVVVKPSGLLSVPGKDNQASIYSILCERWKGKSDAFMVHRLDMATSGLLVVARTSEVHKALQAQFIRRTVKKKYVALLPLSILDKQLPTEGRIELPLSPDPDDRPRQRVDRTNGKPAITEYRLIGKTTYGEKALEAVKIALYPLTGRTHQLRVHCAHPDGLSTPIIGDNLYGQRAERLWLHAAHLEFTHPITQERMSFDTPL
;
A
#
# COMPACT_ATOMS: atom_id res chain seq x y z
N GLY A 1 -21.05 34.83 -10.75
CA GLY A 1 -21.16 33.94 -9.58
C GLY A 1 -20.10 32.84 -9.63
N PRO A 2 -19.51 32.41 -8.51
CA PRO A 2 -18.47 31.39 -8.53
C PRO A 2 -19.07 30.03 -8.84
N SER A 3 -18.38 29.27 -9.71
CA SER A 3 -18.72 27.90 -10.07
C SER A 3 -18.66 26.97 -8.84
N PRO A 4 -19.57 26.00 -8.72
CA PRO A 4 -19.57 25.10 -7.58
C PRO A 4 -18.34 24.19 -7.60
N LYS A 5 -17.62 24.15 -6.48
CA LYS A 5 -16.57 23.16 -6.20
C LYS A 5 -17.24 21.78 -6.17
N THR A 6 -16.89 20.93 -7.09
CA THR A 6 -17.35 19.53 -7.10
C THR A 6 -16.64 18.78 -5.99
N GLU A 7 -17.27 18.67 -4.84
CA GLU A 7 -16.84 17.79 -3.76
C GLU A 7 -17.15 16.35 -4.15
N ILE A 8 -16.13 15.57 -4.45
CA ILE A 8 -16.28 14.12 -4.62
C ILE A 8 -16.07 13.47 -3.24
N ARG A 9 -17.17 13.18 -2.58
CA ARG A 9 -17.16 12.32 -1.37
C ARG A 9 -17.02 10.87 -1.81
N GLN A 10 -15.86 10.27 -1.59
CA GLN A 10 -15.67 8.82 -1.62
C GLN A 10 -15.01 8.38 -0.33
N HIS A 11 -15.76 7.68 0.49
CA HIS A 11 -15.34 6.85 1.63
C HIS A 11 -14.15 7.41 2.47
N GLY A 12 -14.32 8.58 3.03
CA GLY A 12 -13.55 9.02 4.19
C GLY A 12 -12.13 9.55 3.96
N ASN A 13 -11.60 9.57 2.73
CA ASN A 13 -10.31 10.15 2.45
C ASN A 13 -10.40 11.18 1.31
N TYR A 14 -10.20 12.43 1.65
CA TYR A 14 -10.04 13.52 0.70
C TYR A 14 -8.69 13.40 -0.01
N TYR A 15 -8.69 13.28 -1.32
CA TYR A 15 -7.51 13.48 -2.14
C TYR A 15 -7.68 14.80 -2.91
N PRO A 16 -6.86 15.83 -2.64
CA PRO A 16 -6.90 17.03 -3.46
C PRO A 16 -6.49 16.68 -4.89
N ALA A 17 -7.29 17.12 -5.86
CA ALA A 17 -6.86 17.09 -7.25
C ALA A 17 -5.62 17.99 -7.42
N CYS A 18 -4.64 17.54 -8.19
CA CYS A 18 -3.48 18.35 -8.55
C CYS A 18 -3.87 19.48 -9.52
N ASN A 19 -4.45 20.55 -9.00
CA ASN A 19 -4.80 21.74 -9.80
C ASN A 19 -3.57 22.62 -10.09
N GLY A 20 -2.51 22.05 -10.65
CA GLY A 20 -1.30 22.80 -11.05
C GLY A 20 -0.48 23.43 -9.90
N LYS A 21 -0.79 23.08 -8.64
CA LYS A 21 -0.14 23.63 -7.43
C LYS A 21 0.67 22.59 -6.66
N CYS A 22 1.14 21.55 -7.31
CA CYS A 22 2.11 20.67 -6.67
C CYS A 22 3.42 21.42 -6.49
N LYS A 23 3.85 21.59 -5.25
CA LYS A 23 5.20 22.12 -4.95
C LYS A 23 6.25 21.12 -5.43
N PRO A 24 7.43 21.57 -5.90
CA PRO A 24 8.55 20.70 -6.18
C PRO A 24 8.87 19.82 -4.97
N ILE A 25 9.24 18.57 -5.20
CA ILE A 25 9.61 17.62 -4.12
C ILE A 25 10.68 18.20 -3.20
N LEU A 26 11.66 18.92 -3.77
CA LEU A 26 12.70 19.60 -3.03
C LEU A 26 12.17 20.70 -2.10
N GLU A 27 11.14 21.45 -2.50
CA GLU A 27 10.52 22.47 -1.63
C GLU A 27 9.75 21.83 -0.48
N TRP A 28 9.08 20.70 -0.71
CA TRP A 28 8.39 19.96 0.34
C TRP A 28 9.35 19.40 1.39
N MET A 29 10.59 19.10 1.00
CA MET A 29 11.62 18.54 1.86
C MET A 29 12.42 19.59 2.63
N LEU A 30 12.45 20.84 2.14
CA LEU A 30 13.23 21.94 2.71
C LEU A 30 12.40 22.83 3.65
N GLU A 31 11.06 22.78 3.62
CA GLU A 31 10.24 23.48 4.60
C GLU A 31 10.41 22.79 5.96
N GLY A 32 11.34 23.32 6.76
CA GLY A 32 11.70 22.80 8.07
C GLY A 32 10.49 22.69 8.99
N ILE A 33 10.24 21.48 9.46
CA ILE A 33 9.25 21.18 10.48
C ILE A 33 9.98 21.07 11.80
N ASP A 34 9.58 21.91 12.76
CA ASP A 34 9.95 21.74 14.16
C ASP A 34 9.49 20.34 14.61
N VAL A 35 10.46 19.50 14.92
CA VAL A 35 10.24 18.09 15.25
C VAL A 35 9.96 18.00 16.73
N ASP A 36 8.69 17.94 17.10
CA ASP A 36 8.31 17.45 18.43
C ASP A 36 8.38 15.92 18.42
N ASP A 37 9.31 15.40 19.17
CA ASP A 37 9.86 14.04 19.20
C ASP A 37 8.88 13.02 19.85
N LYS A 38 7.73 12.76 19.25
CA LYS A 38 6.76 11.78 19.79
C LYS A 38 6.19 10.74 18.82
N ASP A 39 6.57 10.73 17.57
CA ASP A 39 6.08 9.70 16.61
C ASP A 39 7.21 8.86 16.04
N CYS A 40 7.36 7.66 16.59
CA CYS A 40 8.31 6.61 16.20
C CYS A 40 8.17 6.11 14.74
N ASN A 41 7.29 6.72 13.93
CA ASN A 41 6.97 6.36 12.54
C ASN A 41 7.34 7.46 11.52
N ARG A 42 8.04 8.52 11.91
CA ARG A 42 8.45 9.57 10.98
C ARG A 42 9.79 9.21 10.36
N THR A 43 9.77 8.92 9.07
CA THR A 43 10.96 8.90 8.25
C THR A 43 11.41 10.34 8.04
N ASP A 44 12.68 10.67 8.30
CA ASP A 44 13.19 12.01 8.10
C ASP A 44 13.23 12.43 6.62
N ASN A 45 13.33 13.72 6.33
CA ASN A 45 13.33 14.25 4.97
C ASN A 45 14.45 13.66 4.09
N LYS A 46 15.61 13.37 4.67
CA LYS A 46 16.74 12.77 3.95
C LYS A 46 16.42 11.33 3.52
N THR A 47 15.81 10.57 4.43
CA THR A 47 15.34 9.20 4.13
C THR A 47 14.22 9.22 3.09
N GLN A 48 13.30 10.17 3.16
CA GLN A 48 12.22 10.32 2.16
C GLN A 48 12.78 10.66 0.77
N LEU A 49 13.80 11.53 0.68
CA LEU A 49 14.46 11.82 -0.59
C LEU A 49 15.12 10.58 -1.18
N ALA A 50 15.90 9.85 -0.39
CA ALA A 50 16.54 8.61 -0.82
C ALA A 50 15.51 7.56 -1.27
N LEU A 51 14.36 7.45 -0.60
CA LEU A 51 13.26 6.56 -1.01
C LEU A 51 12.60 7.02 -2.31
N SER A 52 12.46 8.32 -2.52
CA SER A 52 11.92 8.88 -3.77
C SER A 52 12.80 8.54 -4.97
N GLU A 53 14.12 8.60 -4.80
CA GLU A 53 15.10 8.22 -5.83
C GLU A 53 15.07 6.72 -6.17
N ARG A 54 14.57 5.89 -5.26
CA ARG A 54 14.41 4.44 -5.44
C ARG A 54 13.08 4.03 -6.09
N LEU A 55 12.20 4.97 -6.42
CA LEU A 55 10.96 4.67 -7.10
C LEU A 55 11.25 4.14 -8.50
N GLN A 56 10.80 2.93 -8.76
CA GLN A 56 10.89 2.30 -10.07
C GLN A 56 9.57 2.43 -10.81
N ILE A 57 9.62 2.88 -12.07
CA ILE A 57 8.48 2.93 -12.98
C ILE A 57 8.63 1.77 -13.97
N LEU A 58 7.71 0.80 -13.92
CA LEU A 58 7.72 -0.36 -14.80
C LEU A 58 7.02 -0.10 -16.13
N TYR A 59 6.00 0.76 -16.12
CA TYR A 59 5.22 1.11 -17.28
C TYR A 59 4.69 2.56 -17.14
N GLU A 60 4.68 3.29 -18.23
CA GLU A 60 4.14 4.64 -18.29
C GLU A 60 3.66 4.94 -19.71
N ASP A 61 2.44 5.45 -19.82
CA ASP A 61 1.90 6.03 -21.06
C ASP A 61 1.15 7.34 -20.75
N ASP A 62 0.38 7.86 -21.71
CA ASP A 62 -0.37 9.10 -21.51
C ASP A 62 -1.56 8.95 -20.57
N TYR A 63 -1.92 7.74 -20.19
CA TYR A 63 -3.14 7.42 -19.44
C TYR A 63 -2.91 6.91 -18.03
N LEU A 64 -1.82 6.18 -17.80
CA LEU A 64 -1.49 5.56 -16.52
C LEU A 64 0.00 5.25 -16.39
N ALA A 65 0.41 4.96 -15.16
CA ALA A 65 1.71 4.37 -14.86
C ALA A 65 1.56 3.22 -13.86
N VAL A 66 2.48 2.27 -13.94
CA VAL A 66 2.67 1.21 -12.93
C VAL A 66 4.04 1.39 -12.31
N VAL A 67 4.05 1.53 -11.00
CA VAL A 67 5.25 1.82 -10.21
C VAL A 67 5.48 0.77 -9.14
N VAL A 68 6.73 0.63 -8.70
CA VAL A 68 7.12 -0.18 -7.53
C VAL A 68 7.48 0.76 -6.39
N LYS A 69 6.61 0.84 -5.40
CA LYS A 69 6.82 1.65 -4.22
C LYS A 69 7.84 0.98 -3.29
N PRO A 70 8.92 1.65 -2.85
CA PRO A 70 9.78 1.12 -1.80
C PRO A 70 9.06 1.13 -0.44
N SER A 71 9.48 0.24 0.46
CA SER A 71 9.05 0.27 1.86
C SER A 71 9.50 1.58 2.52
N GLY A 72 8.62 2.21 3.29
CA GLY A 72 8.90 3.48 3.97
C GLY A 72 8.43 4.72 3.23
N LEU A 73 8.11 4.64 1.93
CA LEU A 73 7.54 5.74 1.16
C LEU A 73 6.00 5.70 1.23
N LEU A 74 5.40 6.87 1.46
CA LEU A 74 3.94 7.02 1.44
C LEU A 74 3.36 6.84 0.03
N SER A 75 2.17 6.27 -0.06
CA SER A 75 1.39 6.27 -1.31
C SER A 75 0.81 7.65 -1.60
N VAL A 76 0.27 8.30 -0.58
CA VAL A 76 -0.34 9.63 -0.64
C VAL A 76 0.22 10.50 0.48
N PRO A 77 0.19 11.84 0.34
CA PRO A 77 0.70 12.74 1.38
C PRO A 77 -0.02 12.51 2.72
N GLY A 78 0.76 12.47 3.80
CA GLY A 78 0.26 12.50 5.17
C GLY A 78 -0.09 13.93 5.61
N LYS A 79 -0.32 14.10 6.92
CA LYS A 79 -0.65 15.40 7.51
C LYS A 79 0.44 16.46 7.29
N ASP A 80 1.69 16.04 7.21
CA ASP A 80 2.86 16.91 7.11
C ASP A 80 3.36 17.08 5.66
N ASN A 81 2.54 16.77 4.65
CA ASN A 81 2.90 16.88 3.24
C ASN A 81 4.22 16.17 2.85
N GLN A 82 4.51 15.05 3.49
CA GLN A 82 5.69 14.24 3.19
C GLN A 82 5.67 13.73 1.74
N ALA A 83 6.86 13.46 1.20
CA ALA A 83 6.99 12.86 -0.13
C ALA A 83 6.20 11.55 -0.22
N SER A 84 5.55 11.36 -1.35
CA SER A 84 4.68 10.21 -1.63
C SER A 84 4.73 9.85 -3.10
N ILE A 85 4.23 8.67 -3.45
CA ILE A 85 4.04 8.30 -4.86
C ILE A 85 3.26 9.38 -5.60
N TYR A 86 2.17 9.86 -4.99
CA TYR A 86 1.34 10.94 -5.56
C TYR A 86 2.16 12.20 -5.84
N SER A 87 2.91 12.73 -4.86
CA SER A 87 3.69 13.96 -5.04
C SER A 87 4.82 13.81 -6.06
N ILE A 88 5.49 12.67 -6.07
CA ILE A 88 6.54 12.37 -7.05
C ILE A 88 5.99 12.37 -8.48
N LEU A 89 4.84 11.72 -8.71
CA LEU A 89 4.24 11.64 -10.03
C LEU A 89 3.60 12.97 -10.44
N CYS A 90 3.04 13.76 -9.53
CA CYS A 90 2.60 15.13 -9.80
C CYS A 90 3.75 15.99 -10.35
N GLU A 91 4.93 15.91 -9.73
CA GLU A 91 6.10 16.65 -10.20
C GLU A 91 6.58 16.11 -11.55
N ARG A 92 6.66 14.78 -11.72
CA ARG A 92 7.07 14.15 -12.98
C ARG A 92 6.17 14.54 -14.16
N TRP A 93 4.88 14.65 -13.93
CA TRP A 93 3.88 14.94 -14.97
C TRP A 93 3.45 16.40 -15.04
N LYS A 94 4.12 17.28 -14.31
CA LYS A 94 3.82 18.71 -14.27
C LYS A 94 3.76 19.31 -15.68
N GLY A 95 2.66 20.01 -15.97
CA GLY A 95 2.40 20.59 -17.29
C GLY A 95 1.96 19.60 -18.38
N LYS A 96 1.85 18.31 -18.07
CA LYS A 96 1.42 17.26 -19.01
C LYS A 96 0.11 16.63 -18.60
N SER A 97 -0.02 16.22 -17.36
CA SER A 97 -1.22 15.59 -16.81
C SER A 97 -1.26 15.69 -15.28
N ASP A 98 -2.41 15.37 -14.71
CA ASP A 98 -2.55 15.15 -13.27
C ASP A 98 -2.13 13.72 -12.88
N ALA A 99 -2.11 13.45 -11.56
CA ALA A 99 -1.99 12.12 -10.99
C ALA A 99 -3.25 11.79 -10.18
N PHE A 100 -3.78 10.60 -10.36
CA PHE A 100 -4.97 10.11 -9.64
C PHE A 100 -4.66 8.76 -9.02
N MET A 101 -4.71 8.71 -7.69
CA MET A 101 -4.46 7.47 -6.95
C MET A 101 -5.69 6.56 -7.03
N VAL A 102 -5.53 5.40 -7.60
CA VAL A 102 -6.59 4.39 -7.75
C VAL A 102 -6.74 3.54 -6.50
N HIS A 103 -5.61 3.18 -5.92
CA HIS A 103 -5.48 2.42 -4.69
C HIS A 103 -4.22 2.83 -3.94
N ARG A 104 -3.99 2.26 -2.78
CA ARG A 104 -2.86 2.62 -1.94
C ARG A 104 -2.26 1.40 -1.25
N LEU A 105 -0.97 1.48 -0.96
CA LEU A 105 -0.24 0.62 -0.05
C LEU A 105 0.08 1.38 1.24
N ASP A 106 0.17 0.68 2.36
CA ASP A 106 0.68 1.25 3.60
C ASP A 106 2.11 1.77 3.40
N MET A 107 2.53 2.73 4.20
CA MET A 107 3.89 3.29 4.13
C MET A 107 4.96 2.18 4.18
N ALA A 108 4.82 1.24 5.11
CA ALA A 108 5.77 0.16 5.32
C ALA A 108 5.72 -0.96 4.25
N THR A 109 4.62 -1.07 3.51
CA THR A 109 4.45 -2.07 2.44
C THR A 109 5.13 -1.61 1.17
N SER A 110 5.88 -2.48 0.54
CA SER A 110 6.47 -2.25 -0.79
C SER A 110 5.64 -2.89 -1.91
N GLY A 111 5.92 -2.52 -3.16
CA GLY A 111 5.40 -3.21 -4.33
C GLY A 111 4.57 -2.38 -5.28
N LEU A 112 3.78 -3.07 -6.07
CA LEU A 112 3.10 -2.55 -7.25
C LEU A 112 1.91 -1.65 -6.92
N LEU A 113 1.87 -0.50 -7.61
CA LEU A 113 0.75 0.43 -7.65
C LEU A 113 0.48 0.86 -9.09
N VAL A 114 -0.79 0.96 -9.46
CA VAL A 114 -1.22 1.65 -10.69
C VAL A 114 -1.75 3.04 -10.33
N VAL A 115 -1.32 4.04 -11.10
CA VAL A 115 -1.72 5.44 -10.94
C VAL A 115 -2.28 5.95 -12.26
N ALA A 116 -3.46 6.54 -12.24
CA ALA A 116 -4.09 7.11 -13.43
C ALA A 116 -3.57 8.53 -13.69
N ARG A 117 -3.59 8.94 -14.96
CA ARG A 117 -3.20 10.29 -15.41
C ARG A 117 -4.37 11.13 -15.84
N THR A 118 -5.55 10.53 -15.99
CA THR A 118 -6.80 11.23 -16.30
C THR A 118 -7.92 10.80 -15.38
N SER A 119 -8.90 11.68 -15.18
CA SER A 119 -10.07 11.37 -14.35
C SER A 119 -10.90 10.21 -14.92
N GLU A 120 -10.97 10.09 -16.23
CA GLU A 120 -11.67 9.00 -16.91
C GLU A 120 -11.02 7.64 -16.64
N VAL A 121 -9.71 7.54 -16.82
CA VAL A 121 -8.95 6.32 -16.53
C VAL A 121 -9.00 5.97 -15.04
N HIS A 122 -8.95 6.96 -14.16
CA HIS A 122 -9.12 6.78 -12.73
C HIS A 122 -10.46 6.09 -12.40
N LYS A 123 -11.57 6.60 -12.93
CA LYS A 123 -12.91 6.01 -12.72
C LYS A 123 -13.01 4.59 -13.27
N ALA A 124 -12.45 4.35 -14.45
CA ALA A 124 -12.46 3.04 -15.08
C ALA A 124 -11.65 2.00 -14.29
N LEU A 125 -10.47 2.37 -13.79
CA LEU A 125 -9.67 1.50 -12.94
C LEU A 125 -10.32 1.26 -11.57
N GLN A 126 -10.89 2.29 -10.94
CA GLN A 126 -11.64 2.11 -9.69
C GLN A 126 -12.81 1.14 -9.86
N ALA A 127 -13.52 1.20 -10.99
CA ALA A 127 -14.59 0.24 -11.29
C ALA A 127 -14.07 -1.20 -11.35
N GLN A 128 -12.88 -1.43 -11.89
CA GLN A 128 -12.25 -2.76 -11.91
C GLN A 128 -11.91 -3.24 -10.49
N PHE A 129 -11.41 -2.38 -9.62
CA PHE A 129 -11.19 -2.74 -8.21
C PHE A 129 -12.49 -3.08 -7.49
N ILE A 130 -13.55 -2.30 -7.69
CA ILE A 130 -14.87 -2.53 -7.09
C ILE A 130 -15.47 -3.86 -7.58
N ARG A 131 -15.37 -4.16 -8.87
CA ARG A 131 -15.85 -5.41 -9.49
C ARG A 131 -14.95 -6.62 -9.21
N ARG A 132 -13.80 -6.39 -8.54
CA ARG A 132 -12.81 -7.42 -8.23
C ARG A 132 -12.25 -8.13 -9.48
N THR A 133 -12.13 -7.42 -10.58
CA THR A 133 -11.49 -7.92 -11.82
C THR A 133 -9.98 -7.65 -11.83
N VAL A 134 -9.49 -6.82 -10.91
CA VAL A 134 -8.05 -6.64 -10.66
C VAL A 134 -7.55 -7.84 -9.86
N LYS A 135 -6.49 -8.50 -10.35
CA LYS A 135 -5.82 -9.57 -9.59
C LYS A 135 -4.64 -9.01 -8.84
N LYS A 136 -4.57 -9.30 -7.56
CA LYS A 136 -3.50 -8.88 -6.65
C LYS A 136 -2.94 -10.09 -5.91
N LYS A 137 -1.63 -10.16 -5.85
CA LYS A 137 -0.91 -11.11 -5.00
C LYS A 137 0.13 -10.37 -4.21
N TYR A 138 0.12 -10.59 -2.91
CA TYR A 138 1.17 -10.13 -2.01
C TYR A 138 2.04 -11.32 -1.61
N VAL A 139 3.29 -11.03 -1.32
CA VAL A 139 4.22 -11.97 -0.71
C VAL A 139 4.66 -11.39 0.62
N ALA A 140 4.65 -12.20 1.66
CA ALA A 140 5.13 -11.84 2.97
C ALA A 140 6.08 -12.91 3.53
N LEU A 141 6.86 -12.52 4.55
CA LEU A 141 7.70 -13.43 5.31
C LEU A 141 7.18 -13.55 6.73
N LEU A 142 7.02 -14.79 7.17
CA LEU A 142 6.57 -15.15 8.50
C LEU A 142 7.69 -15.86 9.27
N PRO A 143 7.73 -15.73 10.61
CA PRO A 143 8.62 -16.53 11.45
C PRO A 143 8.43 -18.04 11.22
N LEU A 144 9.49 -18.83 11.40
CA LEU A 144 9.44 -20.29 11.30
C LEU A 144 8.40 -20.92 12.23
N SER A 145 8.05 -20.26 13.34
CA SER A 145 7.02 -20.71 14.28
C SER A 145 5.65 -20.96 13.66
N ILE A 146 5.37 -20.41 12.47
CA ILE A 146 4.13 -20.70 11.74
C ILE A 146 4.00 -22.20 11.43
N LEU A 147 5.13 -22.90 11.22
CA LEU A 147 5.15 -24.33 10.91
C LEU A 147 4.68 -25.19 12.08
N ASP A 148 4.88 -24.72 13.32
CA ASP A 148 4.48 -25.43 14.54
C ASP A 148 2.96 -25.38 14.77
N LYS A 149 2.25 -24.50 14.08
CA LYS A 149 0.81 -24.29 14.24
C LYS A 149 -0.04 -25.30 13.46
N GLN A 150 0.59 -26.12 12.63
CA GLN A 150 -0.09 -27.14 11.81
C GLN A 150 -1.26 -26.59 10.99
N LEU A 151 -1.15 -25.36 10.50
CA LEU A 151 -2.15 -24.75 9.63
C LEU A 151 -2.17 -25.45 8.27
N PRO A 152 -3.34 -25.48 7.59
CA PRO A 152 -3.39 -25.88 6.19
C PRO A 152 -2.42 -25.06 5.34
N THR A 153 -1.85 -25.68 4.30
CA THR A 153 -0.97 -24.97 3.35
C THR A 153 -1.69 -23.88 2.55
N GLU A 154 -2.99 -24.02 2.41
CA GLU A 154 -3.89 -23.04 1.81
C GLU A 154 -5.09 -22.82 2.70
N GLY A 155 -5.60 -21.59 2.73
CA GLY A 155 -6.76 -21.28 3.54
C GLY A 155 -7.34 -19.90 3.24
N ARG A 156 -8.37 -19.58 4.01
CA ARG A 156 -9.11 -18.33 3.90
C ARG A 156 -9.35 -17.75 5.29
N ILE A 157 -9.12 -16.45 5.43
CA ILE A 157 -9.31 -15.70 6.67
C ILE A 157 -10.44 -14.71 6.41
N GLU A 158 -11.49 -14.78 7.21
CA GLU A 158 -12.63 -13.86 7.19
C GLU A 158 -12.79 -13.23 8.56
N LEU A 159 -12.16 -12.10 8.76
CA LEU A 159 -12.19 -11.35 10.00
C LEU A 159 -12.50 -9.89 9.68
N PRO A 160 -13.69 -9.37 10.07
CA PRO A 160 -14.07 -8.00 9.80
C PRO A 160 -13.21 -7.03 10.59
N LEU A 161 -12.90 -5.89 9.99
CA LEU A 161 -11.95 -4.91 10.51
C LEU A 161 -12.58 -3.54 10.73
N SER A 162 -12.16 -2.88 11.79
CA SER A 162 -12.41 -1.47 12.06
C SER A 162 -11.18 -0.77 12.61
N PRO A 163 -11.09 0.57 12.51
CA PRO A 163 -10.06 1.31 13.22
C PRO A 163 -10.16 1.06 14.73
N ASP A 164 -9.01 0.91 15.39
CA ASP A 164 -8.96 0.89 16.86
C ASP A 164 -9.04 2.34 17.38
N PRO A 165 -10.11 2.74 18.05
CA PRO A 165 -10.28 4.12 18.50
C PRO A 165 -9.29 4.51 19.59
N ASP A 166 -8.81 3.54 20.37
CA ASP A 166 -7.95 3.74 21.53
C ASP A 166 -6.46 3.61 21.19
N ASP A 167 -6.13 3.06 20.02
CA ASP A 167 -4.74 2.79 19.62
C ASP A 167 -4.50 3.05 18.12
N ARG A 168 -4.69 4.28 17.69
CA ARG A 168 -4.40 4.68 16.30
C ARG A 168 -2.89 4.66 16.03
N PRO A 169 -2.45 4.26 14.83
CA PRO A 169 -3.22 3.96 13.60
C PRO A 169 -3.67 2.50 13.46
N ARG A 170 -3.63 1.69 14.52
CA ARG A 170 -3.98 0.28 14.45
C ARG A 170 -5.43 0.04 14.02
N GLN A 171 -5.60 -1.08 13.32
CA GLN A 171 -6.90 -1.69 13.04
C GLN A 171 -7.10 -2.85 14.01
N ARG A 172 -8.36 -3.23 14.22
CA ARG A 172 -8.73 -4.37 15.04
C ARG A 172 -9.78 -5.25 14.37
N VAL A 173 -9.86 -6.50 14.79
CA VAL A 173 -10.98 -7.37 14.43
C VAL A 173 -12.20 -6.90 15.21
N ASP A 174 -13.26 -6.58 14.50
CA ASP A 174 -14.53 -6.11 15.07
C ASP A 174 -15.69 -6.85 14.41
N ARG A 175 -16.19 -7.87 15.09
CA ARG A 175 -17.24 -8.75 14.57
C ARG A 175 -18.62 -8.11 14.58
N THR A 176 -18.78 -7.01 15.31
CA THR A 176 -20.06 -6.31 15.45
C THR A 176 -20.21 -5.19 14.41
N ASN A 177 -19.20 -4.31 14.30
CA ASN A 177 -19.25 -3.10 13.47
C ASN A 177 -18.15 -3.04 12.40
N GLY A 178 -17.27 -4.03 12.34
CA GLY A 178 -16.20 -4.08 11.37
C GLY A 178 -16.69 -4.26 9.94
N LYS A 179 -15.92 -3.75 8.99
CA LYS A 179 -16.18 -3.96 7.56
C LYS A 179 -15.68 -5.35 7.16
N PRO A 180 -16.44 -6.11 6.35
CA PRO A 180 -16.00 -7.41 5.85
C PRO A 180 -14.61 -7.35 5.21
N ALA A 181 -13.75 -8.28 5.59
CA ALA A 181 -12.40 -8.41 5.07
C ALA A 181 -12.06 -9.89 4.87
N ILE A 182 -11.61 -10.22 3.67
CA ILE A 182 -11.35 -11.59 3.24
C ILE A 182 -9.98 -11.67 2.62
N THR A 183 -9.16 -12.58 3.13
CA THR A 183 -7.81 -12.89 2.62
C THR A 183 -7.70 -14.39 2.39
N GLU A 184 -7.31 -14.79 1.19
CA GLU A 184 -6.87 -16.16 0.91
C GLU A 184 -5.35 -16.22 1.03
N TYR A 185 -4.80 -17.37 1.43
CA TYR A 185 -3.37 -17.54 1.58
C TYR A 185 -2.90 -18.89 1.08
N ARG A 186 -1.60 -18.94 0.73
CA ARG A 186 -0.87 -20.17 0.43
C ARG A 186 0.54 -20.09 1.04
N LEU A 187 0.90 -21.04 1.87
CA LEU A 187 2.27 -21.20 2.35
C LEU A 187 3.14 -21.72 1.20
N ILE A 188 4.20 -21.01 0.86
CA ILE A 188 5.07 -21.36 -0.26
C ILE A 188 6.21 -22.26 0.21
N GLY A 189 6.87 -21.92 1.31
CA GLY A 189 7.97 -22.71 1.87
C GLY A 189 9.00 -21.89 2.61
N LYS A 190 10.04 -22.56 3.07
CA LYS A 190 11.17 -21.92 3.77
C LYS A 190 11.98 -21.06 2.80
N THR A 191 12.50 -19.97 3.31
CA THR A 191 13.37 -19.03 2.60
C THR A 191 14.31 -18.36 3.60
N THR A 192 15.22 -17.55 3.09
CA THR A 192 16.07 -16.66 3.89
C THR A 192 15.87 -15.23 3.50
N TYR A 193 16.15 -14.28 4.40
CA TYR A 193 16.01 -12.85 4.16
C TYR A 193 17.07 -12.03 4.90
N GLY A 194 17.27 -10.79 4.44
CA GLY A 194 18.21 -9.85 5.03
C GLY A 194 19.68 -10.24 4.79
N GLU A 195 20.58 -9.37 5.18
CA GLU A 195 22.02 -9.58 4.99
C GLU A 195 22.58 -10.79 5.76
N LYS A 196 21.95 -11.11 6.88
CA LYS A 196 22.34 -12.25 7.74
C LYS A 196 21.70 -13.58 7.32
N ALA A 197 21.00 -13.61 6.19
CA ALA A 197 20.29 -14.79 5.67
C ALA A 197 19.46 -15.50 6.76
N LEU A 198 18.65 -14.74 7.50
CA LEU A 198 17.77 -15.27 8.54
C LEU A 198 16.68 -16.15 7.91
N GLU A 199 16.33 -17.22 8.56
CA GLU A 199 15.29 -18.14 8.08
C GLU A 199 13.88 -17.59 8.28
N ALA A 200 13.02 -17.84 7.32
CA ALA A 200 11.62 -17.46 7.34
C ALA A 200 10.76 -18.44 6.52
N VAL A 201 9.45 -18.28 6.62
CA VAL A 201 8.49 -18.94 5.72
C VAL A 201 7.87 -17.89 4.81
N LYS A 202 7.96 -18.12 3.50
CA LYS A 202 7.30 -17.29 2.49
C LYS A 202 5.82 -17.71 2.36
N ILE A 203 4.94 -16.71 2.37
CA ILE A 203 3.50 -16.87 2.18
C ILE A 203 3.02 -15.99 1.02
N ALA A 204 2.13 -16.53 0.18
CA ALA A 204 1.35 -15.75 -0.76
C ALA A 204 0.01 -15.37 -0.14
N LEU A 205 -0.37 -14.11 -0.27
CA LEU A 205 -1.60 -13.53 0.27
C LEU A 205 -2.42 -12.92 -0.88
N TYR A 206 -3.69 -13.28 -0.94
CA TYR A 206 -4.62 -12.84 -1.98
C TYR A 206 -5.80 -12.12 -1.32
N PRO A 207 -5.72 -10.79 -1.12
CA PRO A 207 -6.84 -10.05 -0.53
C PRO A 207 -7.99 -9.90 -1.53
N LEU A 208 -9.16 -10.39 -1.18
CA LEU A 208 -10.38 -10.19 -1.96
C LEU A 208 -11.02 -8.82 -1.66
N THR A 209 -10.75 -8.28 -0.53
CA THR A 209 -11.08 -6.94 -0.06
C THR A 209 -9.81 -6.15 0.17
N GLY A 210 -9.88 -4.83 0.31
CA GLY A 210 -8.71 -3.95 0.49
C GLY A 210 -8.82 -3.06 1.72
N ARG A 211 -9.05 -3.61 2.92
CA ARG A 211 -9.14 -2.82 4.15
C ARG A 211 -7.75 -2.40 4.63
N THR A 212 -7.68 -1.26 5.31
CA THR A 212 -6.45 -0.77 5.93
C THR A 212 -5.83 -1.84 6.82
N HIS A 213 -4.53 -2.08 6.68
CA HIS A 213 -3.76 -3.09 7.43
C HIS A 213 -4.31 -4.52 7.34
N GLN A 214 -5.19 -4.83 6.38
CA GLN A 214 -5.90 -6.11 6.33
C GLN A 214 -4.97 -7.32 6.44
N LEU A 215 -3.95 -7.41 5.61
CA LEU A 215 -3.04 -8.55 5.60
C LEU A 215 -2.23 -8.64 6.88
N ARG A 216 -1.86 -7.50 7.44
CA ARG A 216 -1.09 -7.41 8.69
C ARG A 216 -1.90 -7.93 9.88
N VAL A 217 -3.15 -7.49 10.01
CA VAL A 217 -4.06 -7.95 11.08
C VAL A 217 -4.45 -9.41 10.88
N HIS A 218 -4.77 -9.83 9.66
CA HIS A 218 -5.14 -11.22 9.38
C HIS A 218 -4.02 -12.21 9.66
N CYS A 219 -2.77 -11.82 9.44
CA CYS A 219 -1.62 -12.66 9.82
C CYS A 219 -1.41 -12.69 11.34
N ALA A 220 -1.54 -11.55 12.03
CA ALA A 220 -1.22 -11.42 13.43
C ALA A 220 -2.30 -11.95 14.38
N HIS A 221 -3.58 -11.78 14.05
CA HIS A 221 -4.70 -12.09 14.94
C HIS A 221 -4.78 -13.59 15.26
N PRO A 222 -5.08 -13.97 16.51
CA PRO A 222 -5.20 -15.37 16.92
C PRO A 222 -6.19 -16.21 16.09
N ASP A 223 -7.27 -15.61 15.61
CA ASP A 223 -8.26 -16.27 14.76
C ASP A 223 -7.90 -16.24 13.25
N GLY A 224 -6.79 -15.59 12.91
CA GLY A 224 -6.15 -15.68 11.59
C GLY A 224 -4.97 -16.66 11.65
N LEU A 225 -3.79 -16.20 11.20
CA LEU A 225 -2.58 -17.04 11.24
C LEU A 225 -1.88 -17.03 12.60
N SER A 226 -2.29 -16.17 13.50
CA SER A 226 -1.66 -16.01 14.84
C SER A 226 -0.13 -15.85 14.76
N THR A 227 0.35 -15.28 13.66
CA THR A 227 1.78 -15.12 13.37
C THR A 227 1.96 -13.80 12.63
N PRO A 228 2.41 -12.73 13.31
CA PRO A 228 2.65 -11.45 12.66
C PRO A 228 3.71 -11.55 11.56
N ILE A 229 3.56 -10.74 10.52
CA ILE A 229 4.56 -10.61 9.46
C ILE A 229 5.87 -10.11 10.07
N ILE A 230 7.01 -10.63 9.62
CA ILE A 230 8.32 -10.19 10.07
C ILE A 230 8.50 -8.69 9.82
N GLY A 231 8.88 -7.95 10.87
CA GLY A 231 9.09 -6.52 10.82
C GLY A 231 7.84 -5.66 10.96
N ASP A 232 6.69 -6.27 11.31
CA ASP A 232 5.48 -5.51 11.60
C ASP A 232 5.57 -4.84 12.97
N ASN A 233 5.88 -3.55 12.98
CA ASN A 233 6.04 -2.76 14.19
C ASN A 233 4.74 -2.41 14.91
N LEU A 234 3.58 -2.61 14.27
CA LEU A 234 2.27 -2.36 14.88
C LEU A 234 1.65 -3.63 15.48
N TYR A 235 1.78 -4.77 14.81
CA TYR A 235 1.11 -6.01 15.20
C TYR A 235 2.07 -7.12 15.60
N GLY A 236 3.37 -6.90 15.47
CA GLY A 236 4.41 -7.88 15.77
C GLY A 236 5.66 -7.23 16.35
N GLN A 237 6.83 -7.63 15.85
CA GLN A 237 8.13 -7.14 16.29
C GLN A 237 8.84 -6.37 15.20
N ARG A 238 9.46 -5.25 15.56
CA ARG A 238 10.25 -4.43 14.65
C ARG A 238 11.45 -5.20 14.10
N ALA A 239 11.72 -5.04 12.82
CA ALA A 239 12.90 -5.52 12.13
C ALA A 239 13.40 -4.41 11.16
N GLU A 240 14.31 -4.75 10.26
CA GLU A 240 14.83 -3.82 9.25
C GLU A 240 13.72 -3.17 8.43
N ARG A 241 12.69 -3.93 8.08
CA ARG A 241 11.49 -3.47 7.34
C ARG A 241 10.31 -4.38 7.64
N LEU A 242 9.11 -3.94 7.26
CA LEU A 242 7.96 -4.83 7.10
C LEU A 242 8.17 -5.69 5.83
N TRP A 243 8.28 -6.99 5.99
CA TRP A 243 8.46 -7.92 4.88
C TRP A 243 7.12 -8.32 4.26
N LEU A 244 6.45 -7.32 3.69
CA LEU A 244 5.21 -7.42 2.96
C LEU A 244 5.33 -6.65 1.64
N HIS A 245 5.04 -7.33 0.53
CA HIS A 245 5.28 -6.82 -0.81
C HIS A 245 4.11 -7.13 -1.74
N ALA A 246 3.59 -6.11 -2.40
CA ALA A 246 2.61 -6.26 -3.48
C ALA A 246 3.33 -6.76 -4.74
N ALA A 247 3.39 -8.08 -4.91
CA ALA A 247 4.26 -8.76 -5.86
C ALA A 247 3.65 -8.92 -7.26
N HIS A 248 2.33 -8.97 -7.37
CA HIS A 248 1.61 -9.14 -8.64
C HIS A 248 0.41 -8.20 -8.72
N LEU A 249 0.24 -7.58 -9.88
CA LEU A 249 -0.88 -6.72 -10.20
C LEU A 249 -1.30 -6.96 -11.65
N GLU A 250 -2.59 -7.25 -11.86
CA GLU A 250 -3.16 -7.50 -13.17
C GLU A 250 -4.49 -6.77 -13.32
N PHE A 251 -4.64 -6.03 -14.39
CA PHE A 251 -5.82 -5.24 -14.71
C PHE A 251 -5.97 -5.07 -16.22
N THR A 252 -7.13 -4.59 -16.67
CA THR A 252 -7.37 -4.25 -18.07
C THR A 252 -7.08 -2.76 -18.30
N HIS A 253 -6.23 -2.44 -19.27
CA HIS A 253 -5.96 -1.05 -19.65
C HIS A 253 -7.27 -0.41 -20.15
N PRO A 254 -7.74 0.69 -19.54
CA PRO A 254 -9.05 1.24 -19.87
C PRO A 254 -9.20 1.75 -21.31
N ILE A 255 -8.10 2.14 -21.95
CA ILE A 255 -8.11 2.69 -23.32
C ILE A 255 -7.83 1.60 -24.35
N THR A 256 -6.75 0.83 -24.19
CA THR A 256 -6.36 -0.20 -25.17
C THR A 256 -7.16 -1.50 -25.04
N GLN A 257 -7.84 -1.71 -23.91
CA GLN A 257 -8.55 -2.94 -23.54
C GLN A 257 -7.64 -4.18 -23.42
N GLU A 258 -6.33 -4.00 -23.40
CA GLU A 258 -5.38 -5.09 -23.18
C GLU A 258 -5.33 -5.48 -21.71
N ARG A 259 -5.24 -6.78 -21.45
CA ARG A 259 -4.99 -7.29 -20.11
C ARG A 259 -3.50 -7.12 -19.79
N MET A 260 -3.19 -6.34 -18.77
CA MET A 260 -1.82 -6.03 -18.34
C MET A 260 -1.50 -6.78 -17.06
N SER A 261 -0.30 -7.34 -17.00
CA SER A 261 0.19 -8.14 -15.88
C SER A 261 1.59 -7.72 -15.51
N PHE A 262 1.82 -7.45 -14.23
CA PHE A 262 3.10 -7.01 -13.70
C PHE A 262 3.49 -7.86 -12.50
N ASP A 263 4.76 -8.23 -12.43
CA ASP A 263 5.36 -8.98 -11.33
C ASP A 263 6.62 -8.26 -10.85
N THR A 264 6.84 -8.29 -9.55
CA THR A 264 8.07 -7.80 -8.94
C THR A 264 8.44 -8.65 -7.72
N PRO A 265 9.73 -9.03 -7.55
CA PRO A 265 10.15 -9.86 -6.43
C PRO A 265 10.22 -9.07 -5.12
N LEU A 266 10.02 -9.79 -4.01
CA LEU A 266 10.26 -9.28 -2.67
C LEU A 266 11.77 -9.13 -2.40
#